data_a0480d7a27323b1a2965e0c1e7e91cfd
#
_entry.id   a0480d7a27323b1a2965e0c1e7e91cfd
#
_cell.length_a   1.000
_cell.length_b   1.000
_cell.length_c   1.000
_cell.angle_alpha   90.00
_cell.angle_beta   90.00
_cell.angle_gamma   90.00
#
_symmetry.space_group_name_H-M   'P 1'
#
loop_
_entity.id
_entity.type
_entity.pdbx_description
1 polymer ?
#
loop_
_entity_poly.entity_id
_entity_poly.type
_entity_poly.pdbx_seq_one_letter_code
_entity_poly.pdbx_strand_id
1 'polypeptide(L)'
;MLKDQDRIFTNIYGMHDRTLKGAMARGHWDGTAKIIQNGRDWVIDQMKASGLRGRGGAGFPTGLKWSFMPKESDGRPAYLVINADESEPGTCKDREIMRHDPHTLIEGALIASFAMNANTCYIYIRGEYIREREALQNAIDEAYAAGLLGKNAAKSGWDFDLYLHHGAGAYICGEETALIESLEGKKGMPRMKPPFPAGAGLYGCPTTVNNVESIAVVPTILRRGPEWFAGFGRQNNAGTKLFAISGHVNNPCVVCDNDRDDDDDDDDDDDDNDLLASTYDLLCTTSFSRPTTLTTITINPSATTATIATI
;
A
#
# COMPACT_ATOMS: atom_id res chain seq x y z
N MET A 1 7.31 -14.40 -12.73
CA MET A 1 7.73 -13.88 -11.39
C MET A 1 8.56 -12.62 -11.55
N LEU A 2 8.30 -11.61 -10.74
CA LEU A 2 9.01 -10.32 -10.79
C LEU A 2 10.52 -10.50 -10.49
N LYS A 3 11.40 -9.89 -11.29
CA LYS A 3 12.84 -9.89 -11.03
C LYS A 3 13.16 -9.09 -9.77
N ASP A 4 14.18 -9.46 -9.02
CA ASP A 4 14.54 -8.77 -7.75
C ASP A 4 14.79 -7.27 -7.94
N GLN A 5 15.39 -6.86 -9.07
CA GLN A 5 15.63 -5.45 -9.40
C GLN A 5 14.35 -4.64 -9.60
N ASP A 6 13.23 -5.30 -9.91
CA ASP A 6 11.93 -4.67 -10.19
C ASP A 6 11.02 -4.64 -8.98
N ARG A 7 11.41 -5.29 -7.89
CA ARG A 7 10.66 -5.26 -6.64
C ARG A 7 10.69 -3.89 -5.98
N ILE A 8 9.53 -3.45 -5.49
CA ILE A 8 9.39 -2.24 -4.68
C ILE A 8 9.73 -2.54 -3.23
N PHE A 9 9.15 -3.62 -2.69
CA PHE A 9 9.35 -4.03 -1.31
C PHE A 9 10.55 -4.97 -1.19
N THR A 10 11.71 -4.41 -0.88
CA THR A 10 12.98 -5.14 -0.84
C THR A 10 13.21 -5.91 0.46
N ASN A 11 12.34 -5.74 1.45
CA ASN A 11 12.44 -6.41 2.75
C ASN A 11 11.16 -7.09 3.22
N ILE A 12 10.19 -7.34 2.33
CA ILE A 12 8.87 -7.88 2.69
C ILE A 12 8.95 -9.18 3.50
N TYR A 13 10.01 -9.95 3.34
CA TYR A 13 10.24 -11.22 4.07
C TYR A 13 11.10 -11.06 5.32
N GLY A 14 11.47 -9.83 5.72
CA GLY A 14 12.24 -9.57 6.93
C GLY A 14 13.69 -10.09 6.89
N MET A 15 14.26 -10.26 5.70
CA MET A 15 15.62 -10.78 5.51
C MET A 15 16.71 -9.74 5.75
N HIS A 16 16.34 -8.46 5.81
CA HIS A 16 17.25 -7.35 6.01
C HIS A 16 16.86 -6.51 7.23
N ASP A 17 17.77 -5.65 7.64
CA ASP A 17 17.55 -4.70 8.72
C ASP A 17 16.39 -3.74 8.39
N ARG A 18 15.36 -3.72 9.25
CA ARG A 18 14.16 -2.89 9.10
C ARG A 18 14.31 -1.48 9.67
N THR A 19 15.39 -1.21 10.42
CA THR A 19 15.65 0.10 11.02
C THR A 19 15.92 1.15 9.95
N LEU A 20 15.91 2.43 10.33
CA LEU A 20 16.24 3.53 9.42
C LEU A 20 17.57 3.32 8.70
N LYS A 21 18.59 2.82 9.41
CA LYS A 21 19.90 2.53 8.82
C LYS A 21 19.79 1.49 7.70
N GLY A 22 19.08 0.40 7.92
CA GLY A 22 18.87 -0.63 6.91
C GLY A 22 18.00 -0.13 5.75
N ALA A 23 16.97 0.66 6.03
CA ALA A 23 16.13 1.27 5.01
C ALA A 23 16.94 2.22 4.10
N MET A 24 17.76 3.12 4.67
CA MET A 24 18.63 4.01 3.90
C MET A 24 19.65 3.23 3.06
N ALA A 25 20.19 2.13 3.57
CA ALA A 25 21.11 1.28 2.80
C ALA A 25 20.44 0.63 1.57
N ARG A 26 19.11 0.50 1.57
CA ARG A 26 18.30 0.03 0.43
C ARG A 26 17.77 1.16 -0.46
N GLY A 27 18.14 2.42 -0.18
CA GLY A 27 17.77 3.58 -0.98
C GLY A 27 16.48 4.29 -0.57
N HIS A 28 15.88 3.94 0.57
CA HIS A 28 14.78 4.74 1.14
C HIS A 28 15.29 6.11 1.58
N TRP A 29 14.44 7.11 1.50
CA TRP A 29 14.74 8.52 1.80
C TRP A 29 15.73 9.19 0.85
N ASP A 30 16.27 8.45 -0.13
CA ASP A 30 17.16 9.04 -1.13
C ASP A 30 16.38 9.94 -2.09
N GLY A 31 16.82 11.19 -2.21
CA GLY A 31 16.21 12.17 -3.10
C GLY A 31 14.82 12.68 -2.68
N THR A 32 14.29 12.33 -1.51
CA THR A 32 12.94 12.74 -1.05
C THR A 32 12.73 14.24 -1.08
N ALA A 33 13.72 15.03 -0.62
CA ALA A 33 13.64 16.48 -0.69
C ALA A 33 13.53 17.00 -2.13
N LYS A 34 14.23 16.37 -3.08
CA LYS A 34 14.16 16.75 -4.51
C LYS A 34 12.80 16.44 -5.11
N ILE A 35 12.20 15.30 -4.73
CA ILE A 35 10.84 14.94 -5.15
C ILE A 35 9.86 16.04 -4.73
N ILE A 36 9.93 16.47 -3.47
CA ILE A 36 9.06 17.52 -2.91
C ILE A 36 9.32 18.89 -3.59
N GLN A 37 10.57 19.21 -3.90
CA GLN A 37 10.94 20.46 -4.59
C GLN A 37 10.37 20.59 -6.00
N ASN A 38 9.99 19.49 -6.67
CA ASN A 38 9.30 19.54 -7.96
C ASN A 38 7.87 20.12 -7.85
N GLY A 39 7.31 20.20 -6.65
CA GLY A 39 6.00 20.78 -6.40
C GLY A 39 4.85 19.76 -6.40
N ARG A 40 3.71 20.19 -5.83
CA ARG A 40 2.53 19.35 -5.59
C ARG A 40 1.89 18.83 -6.87
N ASP A 41 1.68 19.73 -7.82
CA ASP A 41 1.02 19.37 -9.10
C ASP A 41 1.88 18.34 -9.85
N TRP A 42 3.20 18.48 -9.82
CA TRP A 42 4.10 17.50 -10.43
C TRP A 42 3.94 16.11 -9.80
N VAL A 43 3.94 16.02 -8.46
CA VAL A 43 3.74 14.73 -7.77
C VAL A 43 2.40 14.10 -8.16
N ILE A 44 1.32 14.88 -8.16
CA ILE A 44 -0.01 14.39 -8.54
C ILE A 44 -0.03 13.91 -10.00
N ASP A 45 0.59 14.64 -10.91
CA ASP A 45 0.62 14.28 -12.33
C ASP A 45 1.46 13.02 -12.58
N GLN A 46 2.60 12.85 -11.89
CA GLN A 46 3.37 11.61 -11.93
C GLN A 46 2.54 10.41 -11.41
N MET A 47 1.79 10.61 -10.32
CA MET A 47 0.93 9.55 -9.78
C MET A 47 -0.25 9.21 -10.70
N LYS A 48 -0.79 10.18 -11.44
CA LYS A 48 -1.79 9.92 -12.50
C LYS A 48 -1.18 9.14 -13.66
N ALA A 49 0.00 9.57 -14.13
CA ALA A 49 0.71 8.94 -15.23
C ALA A 49 1.14 7.50 -14.91
N SER A 50 1.44 7.19 -13.65
CA SER A 50 1.79 5.83 -13.23
C SER A 50 0.66 4.82 -13.34
N GLY A 51 -0.59 5.27 -13.46
CA GLY A 51 -1.76 4.40 -13.49
C GLY A 51 -2.04 3.67 -12.15
N LEU A 52 -1.38 4.06 -11.05
CA LEU A 52 -1.59 3.43 -9.76
C LEU A 52 -3.05 3.50 -9.34
N ARG A 53 -3.67 2.35 -9.16
CA ARG A 53 -4.99 2.20 -8.53
C ARG A 53 -4.84 1.83 -7.07
N GLY A 54 -5.83 2.23 -6.24
CA GLY A 54 -5.84 1.93 -4.82
C GLY A 54 -5.75 0.43 -4.54
N ARG A 55 -4.88 0.07 -3.61
CA ARG A 55 -4.60 -1.33 -3.19
C ARG A 55 -5.43 -1.77 -1.98
N GLY A 56 -6.48 -1.02 -1.65
CA GLY A 56 -7.39 -1.33 -0.54
C GLY A 56 -8.73 -1.93 -1.00
N GLY A 57 -8.82 -2.50 -2.20
CA GLY A 57 -9.99 -3.22 -2.72
C GLY A 57 -10.85 -2.45 -3.71
N ALA A 58 -11.08 -1.15 -3.50
CA ALA A 58 -11.93 -0.35 -4.40
C ALA A 58 -11.27 0.01 -5.74
N GLY A 59 -9.95 -0.09 -5.86
CA GLY A 59 -9.23 0.13 -7.11
C GLY A 59 -9.36 1.54 -7.70
N PHE A 60 -9.72 2.56 -6.92
CA PHE A 60 -9.87 3.92 -7.43
C PHE A 60 -8.50 4.52 -7.80
N PRO A 61 -8.35 5.25 -8.92
CA PRO A 61 -7.07 5.81 -9.34
C PRO A 61 -6.50 6.78 -8.28
N THR A 62 -5.31 6.46 -7.76
CA THR A 62 -4.74 7.15 -6.59
C THR A 62 -4.42 8.61 -6.88
N GLY A 63 -3.75 8.91 -8.00
CA GLY A 63 -3.43 10.28 -8.39
C GLY A 63 -4.66 11.14 -8.65
N LEU A 64 -5.75 10.55 -9.18
CA LEU A 64 -7.03 11.23 -9.35
C LEU A 64 -7.68 11.53 -7.99
N LYS A 65 -7.64 10.57 -7.04
CA LYS A 65 -8.15 10.77 -5.68
C LYS A 65 -7.47 11.95 -4.99
N TRP A 66 -6.15 12.08 -5.12
CA TRP A 66 -5.39 13.18 -4.55
C TRP A 66 -5.74 14.54 -5.15
N SER A 67 -6.09 14.59 -6.44
CA SER A 67 -6.46 15.83 -7.11
C SER A 67 -7.82 16.40 -6.68
N PHE A 68 -8.62 15.65 -5.90
CA PHE A 68 -9.86 16.15 -5.30
C PHE A 68 -9.65 16.99 -4.05
N MET A 69 -8.46 16.94 -3.46
CA MET A 69 -8.14 17.79 -2.31
C MET A 69 -8.07 19.25 -2.72
N PRO A 70 -8.52 20.17 -1.87
CA PRO A 70 -8.46 21.60 -2.17
C PRO A 70 -7.03 22.06 -2.45
N LYS A 71 -6.82 22.75 -3.59
CA LYS A 71 -5.50 23.31 -3.92
C LYS A 71 -5.09 24.45 -3.00
N GLU A 72 -6.07 25.28 -2.62
CA GLU A 72 -5.92 26.38 -1.69
C GLU A 72 -6.57 26.04 -0.35
N SER A 73 -5.91 26.44 0.72
CA SER A 73 -6.48 26.27 2.05
C SER A 73 -7.58 27.31 2.29
N ASP A 74 -8.70 26.85 2.80
CA ASP A 74 -9.79 27.70 3.31
C ASP A 74 -9.63 28.05 4.80
N GLY A 75 -8.45 27.80 5.36
CA GLY A 75 -8.11 28.01 6.78
C GLY A 75 -8.30 26.76 7.63
N ARG A 76 -8.96 25.70 7.13
CA ARG A 76 -9.03 24.40 7.81
C ARG A 76 -7.77 23.60 7.55
N PRO A 77 -7.30 22.78 8.50
CA PRO A 77 -6.25 21.80 8.23
C PRO A 77 -6.74 20.77 7.23
N ALA A 78 -5.81 20.18 6.46
CA ALA A 78 -6.08 19.04 5.61
C ALA A 78 -5.35 17.80 6.18
N TYR A 79 -5.94 16.62 6.00
CA TYR A 79 -5.42 15.38 6.56
C TYR A 79 -5.23 14.31 5.49
N LEU A 80 -4.13 13.59 5.61
CA LEU A 80 -4.00 12.25 5.06
C LEU A 80 -4.33 11.25 6.17
N VAL A 81 -5.16 10.26 5.86
CA VAL A 81 -5.38 9.11 6.74
C VAL A 81 -4.95 7.86 5.98
N ILE A 82 -4.05 7.09 6.57
CA ILE A 82 -3.61 5.80 6.01
C ILE A 82 -4.42 4.70 6.70
N ASN A 83 -5.17 3.98 5.88
CA ASN A 83 -5.96 2.85 6.31
C ASN A 83 -5.04 1.63 6.43
N ALA A 84 -4.71 1.27 7.66
CA ALA A 84 -3.98 0.09 8.07
C ALA A 84 -4.86 -0.87 8.88
N ASP A 85 -6.20 -0.73 8.76
CA ASP A 85 -7.17 -1.66 9.32
C ASP A 85 -7.39 -2.84 8.35
N GLU A 86 -6.38 -3.68 8.23
CA GLU A 86 -6.38 -4.85 7.38
C GLU A 86 -7.12 -6.00 8.08
N SER A 87 -8.45 -6.01 7.94
CA SER A 87 -9.33 -6.93 8.66
C SER A 87 -10.00 -7.98 7.78
N GLU A 88 -9.79 -7.93 6.45
CA GLU A 88 -10.32 -8.94 5.53
C GLU A 88 -9.66 -10.30 5.79
N PRO A 89 -10.45 -11.38 6.02
CA PRO A 89 -9.90 -12.70 6.26
C PRO A 89 -8.97 -13.18 5.13
N GLY A 90 -7.78 -13.66 5.51
CA GLY A 90 -6.76 -14.12 4.57
C GLY A 90 -5.83 -13.01 4.06
N THR A 91 -6.16 -11.73 4.25
CA THR A 91 -5.32 -10.60 3.82
C THR A 91 -4.30 -10.23 4.88
N CYS A 92 -3.01 -10.14 4.49
CA CYS A 92 -1.91 -9.81 5.40
C CYS A 92 -0.74 -9.08 4.71
N LYS A 93 -0.97 -8.48 3.54
CA LYS A 93 0.07 -7.79 2.77
C LYS A 93 0.54 -6.49 3.42
N ASP A 94 -0.38 -5.70 3.96
CA ASP A 94 -0.07 -4.44 4.64
C ASP A 94 0.64 -4.70 5.97
N ARG A 95 0.28 -5.79 6.64
CA ARG A 95 0.98 -6.29 7.83
C ARG A 95 2.47 -6.49 7.59
N GLU A 96 2.84 -7.14 6.49
CA GLU A 96 4.23 -7.43 6.17
C GLU A 96 5.01 -6.14 5.83
N ILE A 97 4.38 -5.17 5.15
CA ILE A 97 4.99 -3.85 4.92
C ILE A 97 5.30 -3.15 6.25
N MET A 98 4.30 -3.06 7.14
CA MET A 98 4.46 -2.38 8.43
C MET A 98 5.47 -3.06 9.34
N ARG A 99 5.58 -4.38 9.26
CA ARG A 99 6.49 -5.20 10.07
C ARG A 99 7.94 -5.13 9.61
N HIS A 100 8.16 -5.18 8.31
CA HIS A 100 9.47 -5.45 7.73
C HIS A 100 10.05 -4.29 6.91
N ASP A 101 9.21 -3.41 6.36
CA ASP A 101 9.65 -2.28 5.54
C ASP A 101 8.90 -0.97 5.86
N PRO A 102 8.78 -0.59 7.17
CA PRO A 102 7.95 0.53 7.60
C PRO A 102 8.40 1.88 7.05
N HIS A 103 9.70 2.08 6.78
CA HIS A 103 10.21 3.36 6.31
C HIS A 103 9.73 3.72 4.90
N THR A 104 9.40 2.75 4.04
CA THR A 104 8.82 3.04 2.73
C THR A 104 7.41 3.65 2.86
N LEU A 105 6.64 3.18 3.84
CA LEU A 105 5.33 3.73 4.17
C LEU A 105 5.44 5.15 4.74
N ILE A 106 6.35 5.37 5.68
CA ILE A 106 6.55 6.68 6.35
C ILE A 106 7.00 7.72 5.33
N GLU A 107 7.93 7.38 4.45
CA GLU A 107 8.39 8.24 3.37
C GLU A 107 7.26 8.55 2.37
N GLY A 108 6.51 7.52 1.99
CA GLY A 108 5.31 7.67 1.15
C GLY A 108 4.27 8.59 1.77
N ALA A 109 4.06 8.51 3.08
CA ALA A 109 3.15 9.39 3.82
C ALA A 109 3.57 10.86 3.74
N LEU A 110 4.86 11.17 3.91
CA LEU A 110 5.38 12.53 3.74
C LEU A 110 5.12 13.07 2.33
N ILE A 111 5.46 12.32 1.30
CA ILE A 111 5.32 12.75 -0.10
C ILE A 111 3.84 12.92 -0.48
N ALA A 112 2.99 11.96 -0.12
CA ALA A 112 1.56 12.02 -0.39
C ALA A 112 0.88 13.19 0.34
N SER A 113 1.22 13.41 1.61
CA SER A 113 0.71 14.53 2.39
C SER A 113 1.11 15.88 1.80
N PHE A 114 2.38 16.03 1.39
CA PHE A 114 2.83 17.21 0.67
C PHE A 114 2.01 17.46 -0.60
N ALA A 115 1.81 16.43 -1.44
CA ALA A 115 1.04 16.54 -2.68
C ALA A 115 -0.40 17.04 -2.44
N MET A 116 -1.01 16.62 -1.33
CA MET A 116 -2.39 16.95 -0.95
C MET A 116 -2.53 18.17 -0.05
N ASN A 117 -1.45 18.93 0.18
CA ASN A 117 -1.44 20.08 1.11
C ASN A 117 -1.82 19.72 2.55
N ALA A 118 -1.49 18.52 3.00
CA ALA A 118 -1.77 18.04 4.34
C ALA A 118 -0.48 18.03 5.17
N ASN A 119 -0.47 18.76 6.29
CA ASN A 119 0.66 18.78 7.22
C ASN A 119 0.60 17.68 8.27
N THR A 120 -0.50 16.93 8.32
CA THR A 120 -0.74 15.90 9.33
C THR A 120 -1.27 14.64 8.67
N CYS A 121 -0.68 13.52 9.07
CA CYS A 121 -1.11 12.19 8.68
C CYS A 121 -1.41 11.34 9.92
N TYR A 122 -2.50 10.58 9.85
CA TYR A 122 -2.82 9.53 10.82
C TYR A 122 -2.73 8.18 10.14
N ILE A 123 -1.98 7.24 10.70
CA ILE A 123 -2.03 5.84 10.33
C ILE A 123 -2.98 5.15 11.31
N TYR A 124 -4.13 4.69 10.82
CA TYR A 124 -5.09 3.94 11.60
C TYR A 124 -4.78 2.45 11.47
N ILE A 125 -4.17 1.86 12.51
CA ILE A 125 -3.74 0.46 12.49
C ILE A 125 -4.77 -0.43 13.19
N ARG A 126 -5.02 -1.61 12.62
CA ARG A 126 -5.87 -2.65 13.18
C ARG A 126 -5.52 -2.98 14.63
N GLY A 127 -6.53 -3.11 15.49
CA GLY A 127 -6.34 -3.32 16.93
C GLY A 127 -5.53 -4.55 17.30
N GLU A 128 -5.59 -5.63 16.49
CA GLU A 128 -4.88 -6.89 16.72
C GLU A 128 -3.40 -6.84 16.27
N TYR A 129 -2.97 -5.80 15.54
CA TYR A 129 -1.62 -5.68 15.02
C TYR A 129 -0.64 -5.06 16.04
N ILE A 130 -0.45 -5.73 17.16
CA ILE A 130 0.40 -5.25 18.27
C ILE A 130 1.87 -5.14 17.85
N ARG A 131 2.42 -6.20 17.23
CA ARG A 131 3.83 -6.24 16.82
C ARG A 131 4.13 -5.26 15.68
N GLU A 132 3.21 -5.13 14.76
CA GLU A 132 3.28 -4.21 13.62
C GLU A 132 3.20 -2.76 14.11
N ARG A 133 2.33 -2.49 15.08
CA ARG A 133 2.24 -1.18 15.75
C ARG A 133 3.57 -0.80 16.41
N GLU A 134 4.18 -1.71 17.16
CA GLU A 134 5.47 -1.47 17.82
C GLU A 134 6.58 -1.23 16.78
N ALA A 135 6.62 -2.04 15.72
CA ALA A 135 7.59 -1.88 14.64
C ALA A 135 7.44 -0.53 13.93
N LEU A 136 6.21 -0.15 13.61
CA LEU A 136 5.91 1.10 12.93
C LEU A 136 6.16 2.31 13.84
N GLN A 137 5.81 2.25 15.14
CA GLN A 137 6.09 3.32 16.10
C GLN A 137 7.60 3.54 16.23
N ASN A 138 8.40 2.47 16.38
CA ASN A 138 9.85 2.59 16.43
C ASN A 138 10.42 3.26 15.17
N ALA A 139 9.93 2.90 13.99
CA ALA A 139 10.35 3.53 12.75
C ALA A 139 9.94 5.01 12.63
N ILE A 140 8.78 5.38 13.15
CA ILE A 140 8.32 6.78 13.26
C ILE A 140 9.27 7.55 14.19
N ASP A 141 9.58 7.00 15.35
CA ASP A 141 10.49 7.64 16.34
C ASP A 141 11.91 7.81 15.76
N GLU A 142 12.42 6.82 15.03
CA GLU A 142 13.69 6.91 14.29
C GLU A 142 13.64 8.03 13.23
N ALA A 143 12.54 8.15 12.50
CA ALA A 143 12.37 9.17 11.48
C ALA A 143 12.30 10.59 12.07
N TYR A 144 11.64 10.78 13.21
CA TYR A 144 11.66 12.06 13.95
C TYR A 144 13.06 12.38 14.47
N ALA A 145 13.75 11.42 15.09
CA ALA A 145 15.10 11.59 15.61
C ALA A 145 16.12 11.99 14.51
N ALA A 146 15.89 11.49 13.28
CA ALA A 146 16.74 11.83 12.13
C ALA A 146 16.32 13.12 11.39
N GLY A 147 15.27 13.82 11.84
CA GLY A 147 14.75 15.02 11.18
C GLY A 147 14.07 14.75 9.82
N LEU A 148 13.59 13.52 9.63
CA LEU A 148 12.84 13.14 8.44
C LEU A 148 11.34 13.46 8.57
N LEU A 149 10.87 13.68 9.79
CA LEU A 149 9.52 14.14 10.16
C LEU A 149 9.62 15.40 11.01
N GLY A 150 8.50 16.05 11.27
CA GLY A 150 8.39 17.29 12.04
C GLY A 150 8.66 18.53 11.19
N LYS A 151 9.33 19.52 11.78
CA LYS A 151 9.65 20.76 11.08
C LYS A 151 10.71 20.55 10.00
N ASN A 152 10.46 21.12 8.83
CA ASN A 152 11.35 20.98 7.67
C ASN A 152 11.70 19.51 7.38
N ALA A 153 10.66 18.66 7.37
CA ALA A 153 10.78 17.22 7.23
C ALA A 153 11.67 16.82 6.04
N ALA A 154 12.64 15.93 6.27
CA ALA A 154 13.64 15.50 5.29
C ALA A 154 14.36 16.66 4.57
N LYS A 155 14.48 17.84 5.19
CA LYS A 155 15.04 19.07 4.61
C LYS A 155 14.33 19.56 3.35
N SER A 156 13.05 19.27 3.23
CA SER A 156 12.22 19.60 2.07
C SER A 156 11.62 21.00 2.07
N GLY A 157 11.68 21.72 3.21
CA GLY A 157 10.97 22.97 3.45
C GLY A 157 9.51 22.78 3.86
N TRP A 158 9.04 21.54 4.00
CA TRP A 158 7.67 21.20 4.39
C TRP A 158 7.62 20.69 5.85
N ASP A 159 6.70 21.21 6.64
CA ASP A 159 6.44 20.72 7.99
C ASP A 159 5.43 19.58 7.92
N PHE A 160 5.74 18.45 8.56
CA PHE A 160 4.89 17.27 8.47
C PHE A 160 4.93 16.43 9.76
N ASP A 161 3.75 16.17 10.31
CA ASP A 161 3.59 15.32 11.49
C ASP A 161 2.83 14.04 11.15
N LEU A 162 3.32 12.92 11.68
CA LEU A 162 2.78 11.59 11.49
C LEU A 162 2.43 10.96 12.84
N TYR A 163 1.18 10.53 12.98
CA TYR A 163 0.65 9.90 14.19
C TYR A 163 0.14 8.50 13.89
N LEU A 164 0.43 7.58 14.82
CA LEU A 164 -0.10 6.23 14.78
C LEU A 164 -1.30 6.11 15.72
N HIS A 165 -2.48 5.79 15.17
CA HIS A 165 -3.71 5.58 15.91
C HIS A 165 -4.02 4.08 15.97
N HIS A 166 -4.24 3.57 17.19
CA HIS A 166 -4.54 2.17 17.43
C HIS A 166 -6.06 1.94 17.40
N GLY A 167 -6.52 1.19 16.40
CA GLY A 167 -7.91 0.78 16.29
C GLY A 167 -8.34 -0.22 17.38
N ALA A 168 -9.62 -0.51 17.42
CA ALA A 168 -10.24 -1.38 18.43
C ALA A 168 -10.71 -2.75 17.89
N GLY A 169 -10.26 -3.15 16.70
CA GLY A 169 -10.53 -4.48 16.13
C GLY A 169 -11.87 -4.64 15.42
N ALA A 170 -12.54 -3.54 15.05
CA ALA A 170 -13.80 -3.62 14.31
C ALA A 170 -13.56 -3.62 12.80
N TYR A 171 -13.97 -4.68 12.10
CA TYR A 171 -13.86 -4.83 10.64
C TYR A 171 -14.40 -3.63 9.86
N ILE A 172 -15.55 -3.08 10.31
CA ILE A 172 -16.18 -1.93 9.63
C ILE A 172 -15.31 -0.68 9.61
N CYS A 173 -14.34 -0.56 10.51
CA CYS A 173 -13.39 0.56 10.52
C CYS A 173 -12.37 0.49 9.36
N GLY A 174 -12.38 -0.56 8.54
CA GLY A 174 -11.73 -0.60 7.22
C GLY A 174 -12.46 0.22 6.15
N GLU A 175 -13.76 0.54 6.34
CA GLU A 175 -14.46 1.50 5.46
C GLU A 175 -14.02 2.93 5.80
N GLU A 176 -13.73 3.75 4.76
CA GLU A 176 -13.06 5.06 4.96
C GLU A 176 -13.78 6.01 5.90
N THR A 177 -15.13 6.04 5.89
CA THR A 177 -15.90 6.96 6.73
C THR A 177 -16.12 6.42 8.14
N ALA A 178 -16.26 5.10 8.30
CA ALA A 178 -16.30 4.47 9.62
C ALA A 178 -14.95 4.58 10.34
N LEU A 179 -13.83 4.48 9.58
CA LEU A 179 -12.48 4.75 10.09
C LEU A 179 -12.38 6.18 10.62
N ILE A 180 -12.85 7.17 9.85
CA ILE A 180 -12.86 8.59 10.26
C ILE A 180 -13.69 8.78 11.54
N GLU A 181 -14.89 8.20 11.63
CA GLU A 181 -15.73 8.25 12.85
C GLU A 181 -14.99 7.66 14.06
N SER A 182 -14.33 6.51 13.87
CA SER A 182 -13.54 5.87 14.92
C SER A 182 -12.33 6.72 15.33
N LEU A 183 -11.63 7.34 14.38
CA LEU A 183 -10.49 8.22 14.63
C LEU A 183 -10.92 9.48 15.41
N GLU A 184 -12.15 9.96 15.20
CA GLU A 184 -12.77 11.04 15.97
C GLU A 184 -13.23 10.62 17.38
N GLY A 185 -13.01 9.36 17.77
CA GLY A 185 -13.43 8.83 19.10
C GLY A 185 -14.90 8.45 19.18
N LYS A 186 -15.59 8.34 18.03
CA LYS A 186 -16.98 7.94 17.94
C LYS A 186 -17.11 6.44 17.62
N LYS A 187 -18.34 5.94 17.65
CA LYS A 187 -18.63 4.61 17.13
C LYS A 187 -18.34 4.57 15.62
N GLY A 188 -17.61 3.56 15.16
CA GLY A 188 -17.20 3.39 13.76
C GLY A 188 -18.39 3.04 12.87
N MET A 189 -19.26 3.98 12.60
CA MET A 189 -20.39 3.84 11.68
C MET A 189 -20.12 4.64 10.39
N PRO A 190 -20.33 4.03 9.21
CA PRO A 190 -20.16 4.74 7.94
C PRO A 190 -21.04 5.99 7.85
N ARG A 191 -20.52 7.03 7.17
CA ARG A 191 -21.25 8.25 6.86
C ARG A 191 -21.94 8.12 5.51
N MET A 192 -23.07 8.83 5.36
CA MET A 192 -23.68 9.03 4.05
C MET A 192 -22.80 9.93 3.18
N LYS A 193 -22.66 9.59 1.91
CA LYS A 193 -22.00 10.40 0.88
C LYS A 193 -23.04 10.91 -0.12
N PRO A 194 -23.04 12.19 -0.54
CA PRO A 194 -22.18 13.28 -0.11
C PRO A 194 -22.48 13.79 1.31
N PRO A 195 -21.56 14.51 2.00
CA PRO A 195 -20.25 14.97 1.50
C PRO A 195 -19.21 13.87 1.44
N PHE A 196 -18.29 13.98 0.45
CA PHE A 196 -17.11 13.10 0.37
C PHE A 196 -16.01 13.60 1.30
N PRO A 197 -15.13 12.71 1.81
CA PRO A 197 -14.07 13.09 2.76
C PRO A 197 -13.13 14.19 2.25
N ALA A 198 -12.88 14.28 0.95
CA ALA A 198 -12.06 15.35 0.36
C ALA A 198 -12.61 16.77 0.64
N GLY A 199 -13.93 16.91 0.84
CA GLY A 199 -14.56 18.16 1.24
C GLY A 199 -14.82 18.27 2.74
N ALA A 200 -15.22 17.16 3.39
CA ALA A 200 -15.58 17.12 4.81
C ALA A 200 -15.33 15.73 5.41
N GLY A 201 -14.09 15.45 5.77
CA GLY A 201 -13.64 14.20 6.38
C GLY A 201 -13.41 14.31 7.89
N LEU A 202 -12.18 14.07 8.32
CA LEU A 202 -11.76 14.06 9.72
C LEU A 202 -12.00 15.45 10.35
N TYR A 203 -12.78 15.48 11.44
CA TYR A 203 -13.21 16.72 12.11
C TYR A 203 -13.86 17.74 11.17
N GLY A 204 -14.54 17.28 10.11
CA GLY A 204 -15.15 18.14 9.10
C GLY A 204 -14.14 18.81 8.14
N CYS A 205 -12.89 18.43 8.19
CA CYS A 205 -11.80 18.99 7.38
C CYS A 205 -11.53 18.15 6.13
N PRO A 206 -10.94 18.75 5.06
CA PRO A 206 -10.52 18.01 3.89
C PRO A 206 -9.63 16.83 4.24
N THR A 207 -10.00 15.64 3.79
CA THR A 207 -9.30 14.40 4.17
C THR A 207 -9.26 13.43 2.99
N THR A 208 -8.12 12.83 2.76
CA THR A 208 -7.99 11.67 1.87
C THR A 208 -7.61 10.43 2.67
N VAL A 209 -8.33 9.33 2.45
CA VAL A 209 -8.01 8.03 3.05
C VAL A 209 -7.36 7.14 1.98
N ASN A 210 -6.18 6.60 2.24
CA ASN A 210 -5.47 5.69 1.34
C ASN A 210 -5.02 4.42 2.08
N ASN A 211 -4.97 3.31 1.36
CA ASN A 211 -4.43 2.05 1.87
C ASN A 211 -2.89 2.11 2.06
N VAL A 212 -2.35 1.29 2.95
CA VAL A 212 -0.90 1.19 3.26
C VAL A 212 -0.07 0.93 2.01
N GLU A 213 -0.36 -0.11 1.24
CA GLU A 213 0.41 -0.46 0.04
C GLU A 213 0.38 0.66 -0.99
N SER A 214 -0.79 1.31 -1.19
CA SER A 214 -0.92 2.44 -2.12
C SER A 214 0.01 3.61 -1.80
N ILE A 215 0.28 3.86 -0.52
CA ILE A 215 1.18 4.92 -0.07
C ILE A 215 2.64 4.46 -0.09
N ALA A 216 2.89 3.22 0.31
CA ALA A 216 4.24 2.68 0.38
C ALA A 216 4.96 2.57 -0.97
N VAL A 217 4.22 2.42 -2.08
CA VAL A 217 4.81 2.35 -3.43
C VAL A 217 5.20 3.72 -4.01
N VAL A 218 4.64 4.81 -3.48
CA VAL A 218 4.82 6.18 -4.00
C VAL A 218 6.28 6.61 -4.14
N PRO A 219 7.15 6.44 -3.13
CA PRO A 219 8.53 6.87 -3.24
C PRO A 219 9.28 6.19 -4.40
N THR A 220 9.05 4.91 -4.59
CA THR A 220 9.70 4.14 -5.66
C THR A 220 9.19 4.53 -7.04
N ILE A 221 7.88 4.76 -7.19
CA ILE A 221 7.30 5.25 -8.45
C ILE A 221 7.94 6.59 -8.85
N LEU A 222 8.06 7.53 -7.91
CA LEU A 222 8.60 8.86 -8.19
C LEU A 222 10.13 8.85 -8.43
N ARG A 223 10.85 7.87 -7.89
CA ARG A 223 12.30 7.70 -8.17
C ARG A 223 12.59 7.03 -9.51
N ARG A 224 11.80 6.01 -9.86
CA ARG A 224 12.02 5.21 -11.07
C ARG A 224 11.27 5.74 -12.29
N GLY A 225 10.28 6.62 -12.08
CA GLY A 225 9.42 7.19 -13.09
C GLY A 225 8.07 6.47 -13.21
N PRO A 226 7.02 7.20 -13.59
CA PRO A 226 5.68 6.65 -13.72
C PRO A 226 5.59 5.61 -14.85
N GLU A 227 6.32 5.79 -15.95
CA GLU A 227 6.35 4.86 -17.08
C GLU A 227 6.93 3.51 -16.70
N TRP A 228 7.95 3.49 -15.82
CA TRP A 228 8.51 2.26 -15.29
C TRP A 228 7.42 1.46 -14.56
N PHE A 229 6.64 2.10 -13.69
CA PHE A 229 5.58 1.43 -12.96
C PHE A 229 4.41 1.02 -13.86
N ALA A 230 4.01 1.90 -14.80
CA ALA A 230 2.97 1.61 -15.79
C ALA A 230 3.37 0.47 -16.75
N GLY A 231 4.66 0.20 -16.87
CA GLY A 231 5.21 -0.91 -17.66
C GLY A 231 4.93 -2.29 -17.08
N PHE A 232 4.45 -2.40 -15.83
CA PHE A 232 4.03 -3.65 -15.19
C PHE A 232 2.51 -3.76 -15.14
N GLY A 233 2.01 -4.97 -15.01
CA GLY A 233 0.59 -5.25 -14.90
C GLY A 233 -0.15 -5.19 -16.24
N ARG A 234 -1.48 -5.25 -16.16
CA ARG A 234 -2.39 -5.25 -17.32
C ARG A 234 -2.87 -3.84 -17.65
N GLN A 235 -3.43 -3.68 -18.83
CA GLN A 235 -4.10 -2.43 -19.23
C GLN A 235 -5.16 -2.04 -18.18
N ASN A 236 -5.18 -0.77 -17.75
CA ASN A 236 -6.03 -0.22 -16.68
C ASN A 236 -5.81 -0.82 -15.28
N ASN A 237 -4.79 -1.66 -15.08
CA ASN A 237 -4.43 -2.23 -13.79
C ASN A 237 -2.90 -2.28 -13.60
N ALA A 238 -2.27 -1.13 -13.83
CA ALA A 238 -0.82 -0.96 -13.86
C ALA A 238 -0.13 -1.25 -12.51
N GLY A 239 1.12 -1.64 -12.63
CA GLY A 239 2.06 -1.78 -11.53
C GLY A 239 2.05 -3.13 -10.85
N THR A 240 3.06 -3.33 -10.03
CA THR A 240 3.19 -4.51 -9.17
C THR A 240 2.17 -4.50 -8.05
N LYS A 241 1.83 -5.66 -7.53
CA LYS A 241 0.87 -5.87 -6.44
C LYS A 241 1.40 -6.89 -5.45
N LEU A 242 0.96 -6.76 -4.21
CA LEU A 242 1.16 -7.78 -3.19
C LEU A 242 -0.08 -8.66 -3.08
N PHE A 243 0.14 -9.97 -3.18
CA PHE A 243 -0.89 -10.99 -3.02
C PHE A 243 -0.65 -11.77 -1.74
N ALA A 244 -1.66 -11.86 -0.87
CA ALA A 244 -1.63 -12.73 0.29
C ALA A 244 -2.24 -14.08 -0.10
N ILE A 245 -1.41 -15.12 -0.15
CA ILE A 245 -1.80 -16.46 -0.59
C ILE A 245 -1.86 -17.39 0.61
N SER A 246 -3.02 -18.01 0.83
CA SER A 246 -3.23 -18.95 1.94
C SER A 246 -4.31 -19.99 1.58
N GLY A 247 -4.51 -20.97 2.46
CA GLY A 247 -5.48 -22.03 2.26
C GLY A 247 -4.82 -23.33 1.79
N HIS A 248 -5.38 -23.99 0.76
CA HIS A 248 -4.89 -25.29 0.28
C HIS A 248 -3.70 -25.11 -0.69
N VAL A 249 -2.61 -24.55 -0.18
CA VAL A 249 -1.35 -24.30 -0.89
C VAL A 249 -0.16 -24.84 -0.09
N ASN A 250 0.92 -25.22 -0.79
CA ASN A 250 2.10 -25.78 -0.14
C ASN A 250 2.86 -24.74 0.68
N ASN A 251 2.95 -23.50 0.19
CA ASN A 251 3.71 -22.42 0.82
C ASN A 251 2.85 -21.16 0.95
N PRO A 252 2.05 -21.00 2.04
CA PRO A 252 1.33 -19.77 2.29
C PRO A 252 2.31 -18.61 2.50
N CYS A 253 2.10 -17.51 1.78
CA CYS A 253 3.02 -16.37 1.81
C CYS A 253 2.38 -15.09 1.25
N VAL A 254 3.11 -13.98 1.34
CA VAL A 254 2.81 -12.77 0.58
C VAL A 254 3.81 -12.68 -0.57
N VAL A 255 3.33 -12.58 -1.80
CA VAL A 255 4.17 -12.45 -3.00
C VAL A 255 3.97 -11.10 -3.65
N CYS A 256 5.03 -10.58 -4.29
CA CYS A 256 4.96 -9.41 -5.15
C CYS A 256 5.00 -9.88 -6.59
N ASP A 257 3.96 -9.56 -7.35
CA ASP A 257 3.86 -9.95 -8.75
C ASP A 257 3.42 -8.78 -9.64
N ASN A 258 3.61 -8.94 -10.95
CA ASN A 258 3.33 -7.93 -11.95
C ASN A 258 2.03 -8.18 -12.73
N ASP A 259 1.29 -9.25 -12.43
CA ASP A 259 0.02 -9.58 -13.08
C ASP A 259 0.12 -9.64 -14.64
N ARG A 260 1.29 -10.01 -15.16
CA ARG A 260 1.51 -10.33 -16.56
C ARG A 260 1.63 -11.84 -16.71
N ASP A 261 0.87 -12.38 -17.62
CA ASP A 261 1.13 -13.71 -18.13
C ASP A 261 2.42 -13.62 -18.96
N ASP A 262 3.46 -14.37 -18.59
CA ASP A 262 4.72 -14.43 -19.33
C ASP A 262 4.59 -15.31 -20.62
N ASP A 263 3.37 -15.70 -20.96
CA ASP A 263 3.05 -16.50 -22.13
C ASP A 263 2.51 -15.57 -23.24
N ASP A 264 3.44 -15.03 -24.04
CA ASP A 264 3.15 -14.53 -25.39
C ASP A 264 2.87 -15.73 -26.32
N ASP A 265 1.86 -16.52 -26.03
CA ASP A 265 1.26 -17.44 -27.00
C ASP A 265 -0.18 -17.03 -27.22
N ASP A 266 -0.40 -16.54 -28.44
CA ASP A 266 -1.68 -16.14 -29.01
C ASP A 266 -2.74 -17.21 -28.76
N ASP A 267 -3.72 -16.90 -27.90
CA ASP A 267 -5.09 -17.33 -28.10
C ASP A 267 -6.03 -16.48 -27.23
N ASP A 268 -6.89 -15.75 -27.90
CA ASP A 268 -8.02 -14.99 -27.37
C ASP A 268 -9.01 -15.93 -26.64
N ASP A 269 -8.95 -16.00 -25.32
CA ASP A 269 -10.08 -16.42 -24.51
C ASP A 269 -10.08 -15.70 -23.14
N ASP A 270 -11.09 -14.87 -22.98
CA ASP A 270 -11.45 -14.14 -21.76
C ASP A 270 -11.80 -15.09 -20.61
N ASP A 271 -10.84 -15.59 -19.84
CA ASP A 271 -11.09 -16.29 -18.60
C ASP A 271 -10.27 -15.73 -17.45
N ASP A 272 -10.92 -14.98 -16.55
CA ASP A 272 -10.37 -14.41 -15.30
C ASP A 272 -9.79 -15.46 -14.31
N ASN A 273 -9.78 -16.75 -14.69
CA ASN A 273 -9.31 -17.86 -13.87
C ASN A 273 -7.81 -18.21 -14.04
N ASP A 274 -7.14 -17.74 -15.10
CA ASP A 274 -5.76 -18.16 -15.41
C ASP A 274 -4.69 -17.55 -14.48
N LEU A 275 -4.91 -16.36 -13.90
CA LEU A 275 -3.99 -15.78 -12.92
C LEU A 275 -3.82 -16.68 -11.69
N LEU A 276 -4.88 -17.36 -11.31
CA LEU A 276 -4.88 -18.31 -10.19
C LEU A 276 -4.05 -19.55 -10.50
N ALA A 277 -4.12 -20.06 -11.72
CA ALA A 277 -3.41 -21.27 -12.15
C ALA A 277 -1.88 -21.02 -12.21
N SER A 278 -1.43 -19.93 -12.83
CA SER A 278 0.00 -19.57 -12.96
C SER A 278 0.67 -19.34 -11.60
N THR A 279 0.00 -18.65 -10.67
CA THR A 279 0.52 -18.43 -9.32
C THR A 279 0.53 -19.72 -8.48
N TYR A 280 -0.42 -20.62 -8.70
CA TYR A 280 -0.46 -21.95 -8.06
C TYR A 280 0.67 -22.86 -8.55
N ASP A 281 0.93 -22.91 -9.85
CA ASP A 281 2.01 -23.71 -10.43
C ASP A 281 3.38 -23.27 -9.90
N LEU A 282 3.60 -21.97 -9.77
CA LEU A 282 4.85 -21.41 -9.24
C LEU A 282 5.08 -21.77 -7.77
N LEU A 283 4.05 -21.73 -6.95
CA LEU A 283 4.12 -22.10 -5.52
C LEU A 283 4.24 -23.62 -5.31
N CYS A 284 3.75 -24.43 -6.27
CA CYS A 284 3.89 -25.86 -6.24
C CYS A 284 5.24 -26.39 -6.75
N THR A 285 5.93 -25.66 -7.65
CA THR A 285 7.15 -26.13 -8.32
C THR A 285 8.46 -25.76 -7.63
N THR A 286 8.48 -24.82 -6.68
CA THR A 286 9.73 -24.31 -6.07
C THR A 286 10.28 -25.11 -4.89
N SER A 287 9.71 -26.24 -4.52
CA SER A 287 10.35 -27.12 -3.53
C SER A 287 10.01 -28.58 -3.83
N PHE A 288 10.89 -29.29 -4.56
CA PHE A 288 11.38 -30.61 -4.23
C PHE A 288 12.19 -31.21 -5.38
N SER A 289 13.34 -31.79 -5.09
CA SER A 289 13.99 -32.82 -5.92
C SER A 289 12.98 -33.92 -6.23
N ARG A 290 12.80 -34.21 -7.53
CA ARG A 290 11.83 -35.17 -8.08
C ARG A 290 11.72 -36.46 -7.26
N PRO A 291 10.50 -36.93 -7.02
CA PRO A 291 10.15 -38.31 -7.30
C PRO A 291 9.27 -38.36 -8.56
N THR A 292 9.63 -39.30 -9.42
CA THR A 292 8.91 -39.72 -10.62
C THR A 292 7.55 -40.28 -10.26
N THR A 293 6.51 -39.45 -10.31
CA THR A 293 5.13 -39.83 -10.67
C THR A 293 4.29 -38.55 -10.80
N LEU A 294 3.84 -38.29 -12.01
CA LEU A 294 2.83 -37.29 -12.29
C LEU A 294 1.53 -37.70 -11.54
N THR A 295 1.17 -36.95 -10.52
CA THR A 295 -0.19 -37.00 -9.98
C THR A 295 -0.90 -35.74 -10.46
N THR A 296 -1.74 -35.93 -11.46
CA THR A 296 -2.70 -34.92 -11.94
C THR A 296 -3.59 -34.55 -10.78
N ILE A 297 -3.50 -33.34 -10.26
CA ILE A 297 -4.41 -32.82 -9.25
C ILE A 297 -5.64 -32.30 -9.99
N THR A 298 -6.69 -33.12 -10.03
CA THR A 298 -8.00 -32.69 -10.49
C THR A 298 -8.62 -31.86 -9.38
N ILE A 299 -8.80 -30.55 -9.62
CA ILE A 299 -9.53 -29.68 -8.70
C ILE A 299 -11.00 -30.05 -8.81
N ASN A 300 -11.57 -30.57 -7.72
CA ASN A 300 -12.99 -30.83 -7.65
C ASN A 300 -13.72 -29.51 -7.36
N PRO A 301 -14.59 -29.01 -8.24
CA PRO A 301 -15.28 -27.72 -8.09
C PRO A 301 -16.19 -27.62 -6.85
N SER A 302 -16.39 -28.73 -6.13
CA SER A 302 -17.25 -28.78 -4.94
C SER A 302 -16.51 -28.79 -3.60
N ALA A 303 -15.16 -28.70 -3.59
CA ALA A 303 -14.36 -28.74 -2.38
C ALA A 303 -13.56 -27.45 -2.20
N THR A 304 -14.12 -26.56 -1.47
CA THR A 304 -13.51 -25.52 -0.64
C THR A 304 -12.42 -24.66 -1.28
N THR A 305 -12.83 -23.51 -1.68
CA THR A 305 -12.16 -22.27 -2.06
C THR A 305 -10.79 -22.05 -1.43
N ALA A 306 -9.75 -22.01 -2.23
CA ALA A 306 -8.54 -21.29 -1.85
C ALA A 306 -8.89 -19.79 -1.85
N THR A 307 -8.67 -19.10 -0.75
CA THR A 307 -8.94 -17.67 -0.67
C THR A 307 -7.70 -16.93 -1.13
N ILE A 308 -7.73 -16.38 -2.33
CA ILE A 308 -6.81 -15.35 -2.75
C ILE A 308 -7.48 -14.03 -2.39
N ALA A 309 -7.01 -13.40 -1.34
CA ALA A 309 -7.48 -12.07 -1.00
C ALA A 309 -6.66 -11.05 -1.80
N THR A 310 -7.19 -10.69 -2.97
CA THR A 310 -6.79 -9.50 -3.70
C THR A 310 -7.78 -8.40 -3.31
N ILE A 311 -7.38 -7.50 -2.46
CA ILE A 311 -8.17 -6.32 -2.13
C ILE A 311 -7.39 -5.06 -2.45
#